data_8d64198626f3aea06d5d05eca94d92ab
#
_entry.id   8d64198626f3aea06d5d05eca94d92ab
#
_cell.length_a   1.000
_cell.length_b   1.000
_cell.length_c   1.000
_cell.angle_alpha   90.00
_cell.angle_beta   90.00
_cell.angle_gamma   90.00
#
_symmetry.space_group_name_H-M   'P 1'
#
loop_
_entity.id
_entity.type
_entity.pdbx_description
1 polymer ?
#
loop_
_entity_poly.entity_id
_entity_poly.type
_entity_poly.pdbx_seq_one_letter_code
_entity_poly.pdbx_strand_id
1 'polypeptide(L)'
;VNAWSKYAFVEGKATEANCSFEYVKQGETSWNKVSAKADGSKVSAKIEGLQPATAYQCRLVDASGSVLGESTFTTETATPLYNGNFDLWHQDGKTWYAGEAGHSFWDTSNPGTTTGLGAVVNINPTQGNSTVVHTPGGKSAELKSQFKVKFAAASLYTGSFGGLVGMNGAKINFGQPFASRPTALKGWFQYAPVNVTHVGDNLPADAVVEKGDPDVCSIYIAMSKKQYTIDNTLSLIHI
;
A
#
# COMPACT_ATOMS: atom_id res chain seq x y z
N VAL A 1 -9.15 8.73 -23.67
CA VAL A 1 -9.30 8.88 -22.22
C VAL A 1 -8.65 7.71 -21.51
N ASN A 2 -7.87 7.97 -20.46
CA ASN A 2 -7.31 6.96 -19.57
C ASN A 2 -7.93 7.19 -18.16
N ALA A 3 -8.97 6.44 -17.87
CA ALA A 3 -9.75 6.57 -16.66
C ALA A 3 -9.21 5.66 -15.54
N TRP A 4 -9.11 6.23 -14.33
CA TRP A 4 -8.76 5.56 -13.10
C TRP A 4 -9.96 5.61 -12.14
N SER A 5 -9.85 5.11 -10.95
CA SER A 5 -11.00 5.04 -10.04
C SER A 5 -11.55 6.41 -9.59
N LYS A 6 -10.71 7.42 -9.43
CA LYS A 6 -11.09 8.75 -8.91
C LYS A 6 -10.64 9.92 -9.77
N TYR A 7 -9.98 9.66 -10.88
CA TYR A 7 -9.54 10.67 -11.84
C TYR A 7 -9.35 10.05 -13.23
N ALA A 8 -9.28 10.90 -14.24
CA ALA A 8 -9.01 10.50 -15.62
C ALA A 8 -8.03 11.46 -16.30
N PHE A 9 -7.14 10.93 -17.12
CA PHE A 9 -6.39 11.71 -18.07
C PHE A 9 -7.14 11.74 -19.40
N VAL A 10 -7.40 12.95 -19.90
CA VAL A 10 -8.09 13.20 -21.16
C VAL A 10 -7.15 13.90 -22.13
N GLU A 11 -7.19 13.50 -23.37
CA GLU A 11 -6.38 14.07 -24.43
C GLU A 11 -7.25 14.30 -25.68
N GLY A 12 -6.92 15.32 -26.42
CA GLY A 12 -7.55 15.65 -27.69
C GLY A 12 -6.61 16.41 -28.61
N LYS A 13 -7.14 16.82 -29.77
CA LYS A 13 -6.44 17.70 -30.71
C LYS A 13 -7.26 18.99 -30.89
N ALA A 14 -6.59 20.11 -30.81
CA ALA A 14 -7.16 21.43 -31.08
C ALA A 14 -6.07 22.32 -31.69
N THR A 15 -6.43 23.18 -32.61
CA THR A 15 -5.54 24.19 -33.21
C THR A 15 -5.64 25.52 -32.48
N GLU A 16 -6.65 25.69 -31.68
CA GLU A 16 -6.96 26.93 -30.95
C GLU A 16 -6.43 26.91 -29.54
N ALA A 17 -6.02 28.07 -29.05
CA ALA A 17 -5.64 28.26 -27.66
C ALA A 17 -6.91 28.32 -26.74
N ASN A 18 -6.71 28.06 -25.45
CA ASN A 18 -7.78 28.17 -24.44
C ASN A 18 -8.93 27.16 -24.54
N CYS A 19 -8.66 25.96 -25.03
CA CYS A 19 -9.61 24.85 -24.97
C CYS A 19 -9.80 24.35 -23.53
N SER A 20 -10.91 23.67 -23.32
CA SER A 20 -11.25 23.05 -22.04
C SER A 20 -11.88 21.69 -22.27
N PHE A 21 -11.74 20.81 -21.29
CA PHE A 21 -12.55 19.60 -21.23
C PHE A 21 -13.72 19.84 -20.29
N GLU A 22 -14.90 19.47 -20.76
CA GLU A 22 -16.11 19.44 -19.94
C GLU A 22 -16.52 17.99 -19.72
N TYR A 23 -16.99 17.66 -18.54
CA TYR A 23 -17.40 16.30 -18.19
C TYR A 23 -18.62 16.31 -17.28
N VAL A 24 -19.41 15.26 -17.41
CA VAL A 24 -20.62 15.07 -16.62
C VAL A 24 -20.82 13.59 -16.35
N LYS A 25 -21.32 13.25 -15.18
CA LYS A 25 -21.75 11.89 -14.88
C LYS A 25 -22.93 11.50 -15.75
N GLN A 26 -22.94 10.31 -16.29
CA GLN A 26 -24.00 9.84 -17.15
C GLN A 26 -25.35 9.90 -16.43
N GLY A 27 -26.34 10.56 -17.07
CA GLY A 27 -27.67 10.81 -16.51
C GLY A 27 -27.81 12.13 -15.76
N GLU A 28 -26.73 12.88 -15.56
CA GLU A 28 -26.74 14.24 -15.03
C GLU A 28 -26.63 15.26 -16.18
N THR A 29 -27.01 16.50 -15.89
CA THR A 29 -27.04 17.60 -16.89
C THR A 29 -26.05 18.72 -16.59
N SER A 30 -25.49 18.74 -15.36
CA SER A 30 -24.55 19.78 -14.92
C SER A 30 -23.12 19.43 -15.32
N TRP A 31 -22.61 20.12 -16.32
CA TRP A 31 -21.23 19.92 -16.79
C TRP A 31 -20.21 20.61 -15.89
N ASN A 32 -19.19 19.87 -15.52
CA ASN A 32 -17.99 20.38 -14.87
C ASN A 32 -16.96 20.73 -15.94
N LYS A 33 -16.06 21.68 -15.66
CA LYS A 33 -15.06 22.16 -16.60
C LYS A 33 -13.66 22.12 -16.02
N VAL A 34 -12.68 21.71 -16.83
CA VAL A 34 -11.26 21.77 -16.52
C VAL A 34 -10.49 22.34 -17.71
N SER A 35 -9.58 23.28 -17.46
CA SER A 35 -8.76 23.89 -18.50
C SER A 35 -7.83 22.87 -19.11
N ALA A 36 -7.71 22.88 -20.44
CA ALA A 36 -6.75 22.05 -21.15
C ALA A 36 -5.37 22.69 -21.16
N LYS A 37 -4.33 21.86 -21.02
CA LYS A 37 -2.94 22.23 -21.27
C LYS A 37 -2.61 21.88 -22.70
N ALA A 38 -2.15 22.87 -23.48
CA ALA A 38 -1.75 22.71 -24.88
C ALA A 38 -0.26 22.35 -24.99
N ASP A 39 0.04 21.46 -25.93
CA ASP A 39 1.37 21.11 -26.38
C ASP A 39 1.30 20.90 -27.90
N GLY A 40 1.61 21.95 -28.66
CA GLY A 40 1.32 22.01 -30.07
C GLY A 40 -0.17 21.89 -30.37
N SER A 41 -0.56 20.97 -31.26
CA SER A 41 -1.95 20.64 -31.52
C SER A 41 -2.57 19.64 -30.56
N LYS A 42 -1.79 19.09 -29.63
CA LYS A 42 -2.26 18.19 -28.58
C LYS A 42 -2.72 18.99 -27.36
N VAL A 43 -3.90 18.69 -26.87
CA VAL A 43 -4.43 19.26 -25.63
C VAL A 43 -4.73 18.15 -24.63
N SER A 44 -4.44 18.39 -23.36
CA SER A 44 -4.62 17.39 -22.30
C SER A 44 -5.08 18.02 -20.99
N ALA A 45 -5.77 17.23 -20.16
CA ALA A 45 -6.11 17.60 -18.79
C ALA A 45 -6.19 16.37 -17.91
N LYS A 46 -6.14 16.62 -16.59
CA LYS A 46 -6.47 15.65 -15.56
C LYS A 46 -7.78 16.05 -14.92
N ILE A 47 -8.78 15.18 -15.01
CA ILE A 47 -10.08 15.33 -14.33
C ILE A 47 -9.95 14.63 -12.99
N GLU A 48 -10.25 15.29 -11.89
CA GLU A 48 -10.18 14.76 -10.52
C GLU A 48 -11.56 14.75 -9.85
N GLY A 49 -11.65 14.06 -8.71
CA GLY A 49 -12.89 14.00 -7.92
C GLY A 49 -13.98 13.09 -8.51
N LEU A 50 -13.62 12.23 -9.45
CA LEU A 50 -14.54 11.26 -10.05
C LEU A 50 -14.96 10.19 -9.04
N GLN A 51 -16.16 9.64 -9.23
CA GLN A 51 -16.66 8.50 -8.47
C GLN A 51 -16.17 7.19 -9.09
N PRO A 52 -15.77 6.19 -8.30
CA PRO A 52 -15.40 4.88 -8.82
C PRO A 52 -16.57 4.16 -9.51
N ALA A 53 -16.24 3.26 -10.44
CA ALA A 53 -17.18 2.42 -11.18
C ALA A 53 -18.34 3.22 -11.79
N THR A 54 -18.07 4.45 -12.28
CA THR A 54 -19.08 5.41 -12.70
C THR A 54 -18.82 5.82 -14.14
N ALA A 55 -19.88 5.82 -14.94
CA ALA A 55 -19.84 6.26 -16.33
C ALA A 55 -19.93 7.79 -16.43
N TYR A 56 -19.12 8.37 -17.30
CA TYR A 56 -19.04 9.79 -17.59
C TYR A 56 -19.09 10.04 -19.09
N GLN A 57 -19.63 11.21 -19.44
CA GLN A 57 -19.47 11.84 -20.75
C GLN A 57 -18.42 12.94 -20.62
N CYS A 58 -17.57 13.08 -21.63
CA CYS A 58 -16.54 14.10 -21.70
C CYS A 58 -16.50 14.70 -23.09
N ARG A 59 -16.32 16.02 -23.19
CA ARG A 59 -16.16 16.73 -24.45
C ARG A 59 -15.05 17.76 -24.37
N LEU A 60 -14.36 17.93 -25.48
CA LEU A 60 -13.40 19.01 -25.68
C LEU A 60 -14.15 20.18 -26.28
N VAL A 61 -14.02 21.36 -25.71
CA VAL A 61 -14.64 22.60 -26.20
C VAL A 61 -13.59 23.67 -26.42
N ASP A 62 -13.81 24.51 -27.42
CA ASP A 62 -13.01 25.71 -27.67
C ASP A 62 -13.39 26.88 -26.73
N ALA A 63 -12.77 28.03 -26.92
CA ALA A 63 -13.03 29.24 -26.16
C ALA A 63 -14.44 29.78 -26.33
N SER A 64 -15.11 29.49 -27.47
CA SER A 64 -16.49 29.91 -27.79
C SER A 64 -17.54 28.96 -27.20
N GLY A 65 -17.10 27.78 -26.69
CA GLY A 65 -17.97 26.71 -26.22
C GLY A 65 -18.39 25.72 -27.31
N SER A 66 -17.83 25.82 -28.53
CA SER A 66 -18.09 24.86 -29.60
C SER A 66 -17.42 23.53 -29.30
N VAL A 67 -18.14 22.43 -29.51
CA VAL A 67 -17.63 21.08 -29.24
C VAL A 67 -16.70 20.63 -30.37
N LEU A 68 -15.46 20.35 -30.03
CA LEU A 68 -14.43 19.86 -30.95
C LEU A 68 -14.34 18.31 -30.98
N GLY A 69 -14.84 17.64 -29.94
CA GLY A 69 -14.87 16.19 -29.87
C GLY A 69 -15.52 15.71 -28.58
N GLU A 70 -16.05 14.49 -28.61
CA GLU A 70 -16.75 13.88 -27.50
C GLU A 70 -16.27 12.44 -27.24
N SER A 71 -16.37 11.97 -26.01
CA SER A 71 -16.06 10.61 -25.61
C SER A 71 -16.84 10.25 -24.35
N THR A 72 -17.02 8.97 -24.16
CA THR A 72 -17.52 8.41 -22.89
C THR A 72 -16.44 7.55 -22.27
N PHE A 73 -16.46 7.45 -20.94
CA PHE A 73 -15.58 6.54 -20.21
C PHE A 73 -16.24 6.10 -18.91
N THR A 74 -15.77 4.96 -18.40
CA THR A 74 -16.16 4.48 -17.07
C THR A 74 -14.91 4.43 -16.21
N THR A 75 -15.01 4.99 -15.00
CA THR A 75 -13.92 4.90 -14.02
C THR A 75 -13.73 3.47 -13.52
N GLU A 76 -12.49 3.14 -13.14
CA GLU A 76 -12.19 1.84 -12.51
C GLU A 76 -12.90 1.71 -11.16
N THR A 77 -13.17 0.48 -10.73
CA THR A 77 -13.63 0.15 -9.37
C THR A 77 -12.56 0.54 -8.36
N ALA A 78 -12.97 1.10 -7.22
CA ALA A 78 -12.07 1.23 -6.07
C ALA A 78 -12.20 -0.03 -5.21
N THR A 79 -11.18 -0.86 -5.20
CA THR A 79 -11.13 -2.02 -4.31
C THR A 79 -10.44 -1.58 -3.01
N PRO A 80 -11.14 -1.63 -1.87
CA PRO A 80 -10.50 -1.35 -0.58
C PRO A 80 -9.44 -2.41 -0.29
N LEU A 81 -8.38 -1.99 0.39
CA LEU A 81 -7.37 -2.92 0.88
C LEU A 81 -7.98 -3.79 1.98
N TYR A 82 -7.92 -5.13 1.81
CA TYR A 82 -8.44 -6.03 2.83
C TYR A 82 -7.79 -5.75 4.18
N ASN A 83 -8.59 -5.65 5.24
CA ASN A 83 -8.16 -5.32 6.60
C ASN A 83 -7.16 -4.14 6.66
N GLY A 84 -7.35 -3.13 5.80
CA GLY A 84 -6.46 -1.97 5.73
C GLY A 84 -6.52 -1.08 6.98
N ASN A 85 -7.53 -1.23 7.80
CA ASN A 85 -7.68 -0.59 9.12
C ASN A 85 -7.11 -1.43 10.27
N PHE A 86 -6.71 -2.68 10.03
CA PHE A 86 -6.17 -3.63 11.00
C PHE A 86 -7.10 -3.96 12.18
N ASP A 87 -8.40 -3.90 11.98
CA ASP A 87 -9.38 -4.27 13.01
C ASP A 87 -9.52 -5.79 13.21
N LEU A 88 -9.19 -6.57 12.16
CA LEU A 88 -9.37 -8.01 12.15
C LEU A 88 -8.07 -8.73 12.53
N TRP A 89 -8.16 -9.56 13.56
CA TRP A 89 -7.06 -10.40 14.03
C TRP A 89 -7.60 -11.73 14.53
N HIS A 90 -6.87 -12.80 14.27
CA HIS A 90 -7.16 -14.11 14.81
C HIS A 90 -5.90 -14.78 15.35
N GLN A 91 -6.09 -15.84 16.11
CA GLN A 91 -5.02 -16.65 16.66
C GLN A 91 -5.23 -18.10 16.22
N ASP A 92 -4.16 -18.71 15.70
CA ASP A 92 -4.08 -20.14 15.46
C ASP A 92 -2.95 -20.71 16.29
N GLY A 93 -3.30 -21.64 17.19
CA GLY A 93 -2.38 -22.12 18.21
C GLY A 93 -1.81 -20.98 19.07
N LYS A 94 -0.51 -20.72 18.93
CA LYS A 94 0.19 -19.62 19.63
C LYS A 94 0.47 -18.42 18.73
N THR A 95 0.14 -18.49 17.45
CA THR A 95 0.48 -17.49 16.46
C THR A 95 -0.65 -16.51 16.22
N TRP A 96 -0.37 -15.21 16.31
CA TRP A 96 -1.29 -14.17 15.92
C TRP A 96 -1.12 -13.82 14.44
N TYR A 97 -2.25 -13.67 13.75
CA TYR A 97 -2.35 -13.30 12.34
C TYR A 97 -3.24 -12.07 12.15
N ALA A 98 -2.86 -11.21 11.22
CA ALA A 98 -3.65 -10.06 10.83
C ALA A 98 -4.71 -10.46 9.79
N GLY A 99 -5.98 -10.38 10.16
CA GLY A 99 -7.12 -10.77 9.34
C GLY A 99 -7.98 -11.86 9.98
N GLU A 100 -8.98 -12.32 9.24
CA GLU A 100 -9.86 -13.42 9.63
C GLU A 100 -9.19 -14.77 9.36
N ALA A 101 -9.60 -15.79 10.13
CA ALA A 101 -9.12 -17.14 9.92
C ALA A 101 -9.49 -17.64 8.49
N GLY A 102 -8.51 -18.23 7.81
CA GLY A 102 -8.67 -18.71 6.43
C GLY A 102 -8.53 -17.61 5.37
N HIS A 103 -8.25 -16.36 5.74
CA HIS A 103 -8.01 -15.26 4.80
C HIS A 103 -6.58 -14.75 4.89
N SER A 104 -5.77 -15.09 3.89
CA SER A 104 -4.36 -14.72 3.83
C SER A 104 -4.14 -13.53 2.88
N PHE A 105 -3.99 -12.35 3.44
CA PHE A 105 -3.61 -11.14 2.71
C PHE A 105 -2.40 -10.45 3.35
N TRP A 106 -2.47 -10.25 4.67
CA TRP A 106 -1.40 -9.77 5.52
C TRP A 106 -0.71 -10.92 6.20
N ASP A 107 0.59 -10.84 6.37
CA ASP A 107 1.34 -11.76 7.20
C ASP A 107 2.43 -11.02 7.99
N THR A 108 3.05 -11.76 8.90
CA THR A 108 3.98 -11.22 9.90
C THR A 108 5.15 -12.18 10.08
N SER A 109 6.13 -11.79 10.89
CA SER A 109 7.20 -12.67 11.34
C SER A 109 6.79 -13.64 12.47
N ASN A 110 5.56 -13.53 12.99
CA ASN A 110 5.09 -14.33 14.12
C ASN A 110 5.26 -15.86 13.95
N PRO A 111 4.94 -16.45 12.77
CA PRO A 111 5.16 -17.90 12.60
C PRO A 111 6.61 -18.32 12.83
N GLY A 112 7.56 -17.45 12.49
CA GLY A 112 8.99 -17.70 12.72
C GLY A 112 9.41 -17.74 14.20
N THR A 113 8.59 -17.22 15.10
CA THR A 113 8.87 -17.14 16.54
C THR A 113 7.92 -17.95 17.41
N THR A 114 6.92 -18.59 16.79
CA THR A 114 5.87 -19.34 17.51
C THR A 114 5.73 -20.78 17.04
N THR A 115 6.29 -21.13 15.88
CA THR A 115 6.15 -22.46 15.27
C THR A 115 7.52 -23.12 14.99
N GLY A 116 7.55 -24.43 14.81
CA GLY A 116 8.74 -25.19 14.46
C GLY A 116 9.93 -24.89 15.38
N LEU A 117 11.09 -24.64 14.81
CA LEU A 117 12.31 -24.27 15.56
C LEU A 117 12.16 -22.95 16.31
N GLY A 118 11.34 -22.03 15.83
CA GLY A 118 11.10 -20.75 16.46
C GLY A 118 10.20 -20.81 17.69
N ALA A 119 9.49 -21.91 17.92
CA ALA A 119 8.59 -22.07 19.06
C ALA A 119 9.28 -21.93 20.44
N VAL A 120 10.59 -22.08 20.51
CA VAL A 120 11.40 -21.83 21.69
C VAL A 120 11.39 -20.35 22.10
N VAL A 121 11.24 -19.45 21.15
CA VAL A 121 11.14 -17.99 21.38
C VAL A 121 9.79 -17.66 21.96
N ASN A 122 8.73 -18.20 21.38
CA ASN A 122 7.33 -18.13 21.85
C ASN A 122 6.87 -16.69 22.16
N ILE A 123 7.02 -15.81 21.21
CA ILE A 123 6.52 -14.43 21.26
C ILE A 123 5.89 -14.06 19.94
N ASN A 124 4.93 -13.13 19.96
CA ASN A 124 4.32 -12.52 18.79
C ASN A 124 4.74 -11.04 18.73
N PRO A 125 5.79 -10.70 17.98
CA PRO A 125 6.23 -9.31 17.88
C PRO A 125 5.24 -8.40 17.15
N THR A 126 4.28 -8.97 16.42
CA THR A 126 3.22 -8.24 15.74
C THR A 126 1.86 -8.79 16.17
N GLN A 127 0.99 -7.92 16.68
CA GLN A 127 -0.35 -8.33 17.17
C GLN A 127 -1.37 -7.19 17.10
N GLY A 128 -2.65 -7.53 17.23
CA GLY A 128 -3.72 -6.53 17.34
C GLY A 128 -3.71 -5.86 18.72
N ASN A 129 -3.79 -4.53 18.74
CA ASN A 129 -3.89 -3.73 19.96
C ASN A 129 -5.25 -3.02 20.00
N SER A 130 -5.99 -3.16 21.10
CA SER A 130 -7.30 -2.52 21.32
C SER A 130 -7.22 -1.29 22.22
N THR A 131 -6.04 -0.95 22.75
CA THR A 131 -5.84 0.16 23.67
C THR A 131 -5.34 1.41 22.94
N VAL A 132 -4.34 1.24 22.07
CA VAL A 132 -3.79 2.32 21.25
C VAL A 132 -4.44 2.24 19.87
N VAL A 133 -5.51 2.98 19.66
CA VAL A 133 -6.33 2.92 18.45
C VAL A 133 -6.63 4.32 17.92
N HIS A 134 -6.73 4.47 16.61
CA HIS A 134 -7.21 5.71 16.00
C HIS A 134 -8.73 5.84 16.12
N THR A 135 -9.46 4.76 15.85
CA THR A 135 -10.93 4.74 15.89
C THR A 135 -11.41 4.01 17.15
N PRO A 136 -12.21 4.64 18.01
CA PRO A 136 -12.77 3.98 19.20
C PRO A 136 -13.51 2.69 18.82
N GLY A 137 -13.22 1.61 19.55
CA GLY A 137 -13.78 0.27 19.31
C GLY A 137 -13.10 -0.55 18.20
N GLY A 138 -12.16 0.05 17.48
CA GLY A 138 -11.33 -0.65 16.51
C GLY A 138 -10.07 -1.25 17.13
N LYS A 139 -9.16 -1.68 16.25
CA LYS A 139 -7.81 -2.15 16.62
C LYS A 139 -6.75 -1.44 15.79
N SER A 140 -5.52 -1.56 16.23
CA SER A 140 -4.33 -1.20 15.47
C SER A 140 -3.38 -2.40 15.37
N ALA A 141 -2.44 -2.34 14.44
CA ALA A 141 -1.31 -3.26 14.40
C ALA A 141 -0.21 -2.73 15.33
N GLU A 142 0.09 -3.48 16.39
CA GLU A 142 1.23 -3.21 17.26
C GLU A 142 2.43 -4.02 16.79
N LEU A 143 3.53 -3.34 16.50
CA LEU A 143 4.80 -3.91 16.09
C LEU A 143 5.84 -3.62 17.17
N LYS A 144 6.30 -4.67 17.86
CA LYS A 144 7.26 -4.57 18.96
C LYS A 144 8.34 -5.64 18.81
N SER A 145 9.46 -5.26 18.23
CA SER A 145 10.64 -6.13 18.16
C SER A 145 11.16 -6.45 19.55
N GLN A 146 11.59 -7.68 19.78
CA GLN A 146 12.03 -8.15 21.09
C GLN A 146 13.20 -9.14 20.96
N PHE A 147 14.09 -9.11 21.93
CA PHE A 147 15.11 -10.13 22.09
C PHE A 147 14.75 -11.04 23.28
N LYS A 148 14.71 -12.35 23.06
CA LYS A 148 14.53 -13.35 24.12
C LYS A 148 15.65 -14.40 24.04
N VAL A 149 15.53 -15.36 23.16
CA VAL A 149 16.59 -16.33 22.81
C VAL A 149 17.32 -15.88 21.54
N LYS A 150 16.54 -15.32 20.63
CA LYS A 150 16.96 -14.67 19.38
C LYS A 150 16.18 -13.37 19.23
N PHE A 151 16.65 -12.49 18.35
CA PHE A 151 15.94 -11.28 18.00
C PHE A 151 14.71 -11.64 17.15
N ALA A 152 13.54 -11.24 17.62
CA ALA A 152 12.27 -11.39 16.93
C ALA A 152 11.85 -10.01 16.40
N ALA A 153 12.14 -9.77 15.14
CA ALA A 153 11.75 -8.52 14.47
C ALA A 153 10.25 -8.49 14.25
N ALA A 154 9.61 -7.38 14.62
CA ALA A 154 8.22 -7.11 14.27
C ALA A 154 8.14 -6.71 12.80
N SER A 155 7.22 -7.31 12.09
CA SER A 155 6.94 -6.99 10.68
C SER A 155 5.47 -7.25 10.36
N LEU A 156 4.94 -6.47 9.41
CA LEU A 156 3.61 -6.65 8.85
C LEU A 156 3.69 -6.30 7.36
N TYR A 157 3.29 -7.22 6.52
CA TYR A 157 3.43 -7.08 5.07
C TYR A 157 2.31 -7.79 4.33
N THR A 158 2.05 -7.40 3.10
CA THR A 158 1.20 -8.18 2.20
C THR A 158 2.00 -9.34 1.63
N GLY A 159 1.47 -10.57 1.77
CA GLY A 159 2.18 -11.75 1.31
C GLY A 159 2.01 -12.95 2.24
N SER A 160 3.05 -13.78 2.37
CA SER A 160 3.05 -14.91 3.28
C SER A 160 4.45 -15.22 3.84
N PHE A 161 4.48 -15.74 5.06
CA PHE A 161 5.69 -16.27 5.64
C PHE A 161 6.08 -17.57 4.93
N GLY A 162 7.29 -17.60 4.37
CA GLY A 162 7.78 -18.72 3.56
C GLY A 162 8.51 -19.80 4.36
N GLY A 163 8.72 -19.61 5.67
CA GLY A 163 9.38 -20.54 6.55
C GLY A 163 10.74 -20.06 7.08
N LEU A 164 11.23 -20.71 8.12
CA LEU A 164 12.55 -20.44 8.69
C LEU A 164 13.68 -20.98 7.81
N VAL A 165 14.78 -20.25 7.76
CA VAL A 165 16.07 -20.70 7.20
C VAL A 165 17.02 -20.94 8.37
N GLY A 166 17.00 -22.16 8.91
CA GLY A 166 17.69 -22.49 10.15
C GLY A 166 17.22 -21.61 11.32
N MET A 167 18.18 -21.11 12.09
CA MET A 167 17.93 -20.21 13.24
C MET A 167 18.28 -18.75 12.93
N ASN A 168 18.68 -18.43 11.71
CA ASN A 168 19.30 -17.14 11.40
C ASN A 168 18.42 -16.25 10.52
N GLY A 169 17.34 -16.78 9.97
CA GLY A 169 16.45 -15.99 9.13
C GLY A 169 15.24 -16.75 8.63
N ALA A 170 14.56 -16.14 7.67
CA ALA A 170 13.33 -16.66 7.11
C ALA A 170 13.21 -16.33 5.61
N LYS A 171 12.44 -17.14 4.91
CA LYS A 171 11.91 -16.79 3.59
C LYS A 171 10.60 -16.03 3.75
N ILE A 172 10.44 -14.98 2.97
CA ILE A 172 9.25 -14.15 2.94
C ILE A 172 8.79 -14.02 1.49
N ASN A 173 7.53 -14.34 1.24
CA ASN A 173 6.91 -14.14 -0.07
C ASN A 173 6.17 -12.81 -0.03
N PHE A 174 6.78 -11.75 -0.56
CA PHE A 174 6.17 -10.42 -0.60
C PHE A 174 5.19 -10.27 -1.76
N GLY A 175 4.10 -9.61 -1.47
CA GLY A 175 3.12 -9.16 -2.44
C GLY A 175 1.84 -9.99 -2.46
N GLN A 176 0.74 -9.27 -2.67
CA GLN A 176 -0.59 -9.82 -2.97
C GLN A 176 -1.09 -9.19 -4.26
N PRO A 177 -1.93 -9.89 -5.05
CA PRO A 177 -2.54 -9.32 -6.24
C PRO A 177 -3.29 -8.04 -5.89
N PHE A 178 -3.00 -6.97 -6.62
CA PHE A 178 -3.63 -5.67 -6.43
C PHE A 178 -3.87 -5.01 -7.78
N ALA A 179 -5.13 -4.89 -8.18
CA ALA A 179 -5.54 -4.41 -9.50
C ALA A 179 -5.82 -2.91 -9.54
N SER A 180 -5.89 -2.23 -8.38
CA SER A 180 -6.14 -0.80 -8.33
C SER A 180 -4.84 -0.01 -8.51
N ARG A 181 -4.98 1.28 -8.86
CA ARG A 181 -3.86 2.20 -9.06
C ARG A 181 -3.82 3.19 -7.88
N PRO A 182 -3.02 2.93 -6.82
CA PRO A 182 -2.97 3.81 -5.66
C PRO A 182 -2.25 5.10 -6.00
N THR A 183 -2.72 6.20 -5.42
CA THR A 183 -2.09 7.53 -5.54
C THR A 183 -1.36 7.95 -4.28
N ALA A 184 -1.69 7.33 -3.15
CA ALA A 184 -1.09 7.63 -1.86
C ALA A 184 -1.28 6.46 -0.90
N LEU A 185 -0.33 6.30 0.01
CA LEU A 185 -0.48 5.55 1.25
C LEU A 185 -0.89 6.56 2.34
N LYS A 186 -2.02 6.29 3.00
CA LYS A 186 -2.52 7.12 4.09
C LYS A 186 -2.81 6.25 5.29
N GLY A 187 -2.47 6.71 6.48
CA GLY A 187 -2.70 5.99 7.71
C GLY A 187 -2.38 6.84 8.93
N TRP A 188 -2.62 6.26 10.08
CA TRP A 188 -2.29 6.84 11.38
C TRP A 188 -1.27 5.94 12.05
N PHE A 189 -0.27 6.52 12.68
CA PHE A 189 0.72 5.75 13.40
C PHE A 189 1.19 6.49 14.65
N GLN A 190 1.62 5.72 15.63
CA GLN A 190 2.41 6.18 16.75
C GLN A 190 3.75 5.46 16.72
N TYR A 191 4.81 6.16 17.02
CA TYR A 191 6.13 5.59 17.07
C TYR A 191 6.87 6.06 18.32
N ALA A 192 7.35 5.11 19.09
CA ALA A 192 8.17 5.35 20.27
C ALA A 192 9.53 4.69 20.04
N PRO A 193 10.49 5.40 19.44
CA PRO A 193 11.81 4.86 19.17
C PRO A 193 12.55 4.55 20.48
N VAL A 194 13.33 3.48 20.44
CA VAL A 194 14.31 3.14 21.47
C VAL A 194 15.69 3.04 20.80
N ASN A 195 16.74 2.95 21.59
CA ASN A 195 18.06 2.77 21.00
C ASN A 195 18.27 1.33 20.54
N VAL A 196 19.01 1.17 19.45
CA VAL A 196 19.44 -0.14 18.93
C VAL A 196 20.21 -0.88 20.01
N THR A 197 19.75 -2.05 20.39
CA THR A 197 20.39 -2.89 21.40
C THR A 197 21.14 -4.08 20.80
N HIS A 198 20.76 -4.48 19.61
CA HIS A 198 21.32 -5.62 18.89
C HIS A 198 21.55 -5.25 17.44
N VAL A 199 22.71 -5.55 16.92
CA VAL A 199 23.11 -5.37 15.54
C VAL A 199 23.40 -6.77 14.96
N GLY A 200 22.91 -7.03 13.75
CA GLY A 200 23.10 -8.32 13.06
C GLY A 200 24.54 -8.50 12.57
N ASP A 201 24.97 -9.77 12.41
CA ASP A 201 26.33 -10.09 12.01
C ASP A 201 26.62 -9.85 10.52
N ASN A 202 25.61 -9.79 9.68
CA ASN A 202 25.74 -9.68 8.22
C ASN A 202 25.00 -8.45 7.68
N LEU A 203 25.44 -7.27 8.09
CA LEU A 203 24.89 -6.04 7.54
C LEU A 203 25.35 -5.83 6.08
N PRO A 204 24.52 -5.22 5.22
CA PRO A 204 24.99 -4.71 3.94
C PRO A 204 26.19 -3.78 4.13
N ALA A 205 27.11 -3.77 3.17
CA ALA A 205 28.36 -3.02 3.27
C ALA A 205 28.16 -1.49 3.41
N ASP A 206 27.00 -1.00 3.00
CA ASP A 206 26.58 0.40 3.08
C ASP A 206 25.68 0.71 4.29
N ALA A 207 25.33 -0.29 5.08
CA ALA A 207 24.53 -0.10 6.29
C ALA A 207 25.42 0.31 7.47
N VAL A 208 25.27 1.53 7.93
CA VAL A 208 25.93 2.05 9.13
C VAL A 208 24.91 2.07 10.25
N VAL A 209 24.92 1.03 11.08
CA VAL A 209 24.07 0.92 12.27
C VAL A 209 24.92 0.46 13.44
N GLU A 210 24.92 1.20 14.53
CA GLU A 210 25.66 0.87 15.74
C GLU A 210 24.73 0.66 16.93
N LYS A 211 25.22 -0.07 17.92
CA LYS A 211 24.51 -0.20 19.20
C LYS A 211 24.46 1.17 19.89
N GLY A 212 23.26 1.61 20.23
CA GLY A 212 23.01 2.92 20.82
C GLY A 212 22.41 3.94 19.86
N ASP A 213 22.44 3.67 18.57
CA ASP A 213 21.76 4.52 17.58
C ASP A 213 20.25 4.53 17.81
N PRO A 214 19.55 5.59 17.45
CA PRO A 214 18.10 5.59 17.44
C PRO A 214 17.56 4.53 16.48
N ASP A 215 16.60 3.71 16.95
CA ASP A 215 15.85 2.81 16.07
C ASP A 215 14.99 3.61 15.10
N VAL A 216 14.84 3.10 13.88
CA VAL A 216 14.05 3.73 12.81
C VAL A 216 13.07 2.73 12.25
N CYS A 217 11.78 3.09 12.22
CA CYS A 217 10.78 2.29 11.52
C CYS A 217 10.62 2.74 10.07
N SER A 218 10.22 1.80 9.21
CA SER A 218 9.89 2.08 7.82
C SER A 218 8.48 1.64 7.50
N ILE A 219 7.69 2.54 6.92
CA ILE A 219 6.35 2.28 6.40
C ILE A 219 6.35 2.67 4.93
N TYR A 220 6.15 1.73 4.04
CA TYR A 220 6.19 2.00 2.61
C TYR A 220 5.22 1.13 1.82
N ILE A 221 4.94 1.58 0.60
CA ILE A 221 4.23 0.82 -0.42
C ILE A 221 5.16 0.61 -1.62
N ALA A 222 5.20 -0.61 -2.11
CA ALA A 222 5.88 -0.97 -3.34
C ALA A 222 4.93 -1.73 -4.27
N MET A 223 5.02 -1.44 -5.57
CA MET A 223 4.25 -2.10 -6.61
C MET A 223 5.19 -2.82 -7.55
N SER A 224 4.89 -4.06 -7.87
CA SER A 224 5.70 -4.87 -8.79
C SER A 224 4.82 -5.67 -9.74
N LYS A 225 5.41 -6.13 -10.87
CA LYS A 225 4.71 -6.98 -11.85
C LYS A 225 4.62 -8.45 -11.44
N LYS A 226 5.32 -8.84 -10.39
CA LYS A 226 5.38 -10.25 -9.89
C LYS A 226 5.57 -10.27 -8.39
N GLN A 227 5.26 -11.39 -7.78
CA GLN A 227 5.59 -11.69 -6.39
C GLN A 227 7.10 -11.96 -6.25
N TYR A 228 7.67 -11.57 -5.12
CA TYR A 228 9.07 -11.83 -4.79
C TYR A 228 9.18 -12.71 -3.54
N THR A 229 10.01 -13.73 -3.62
CA THR A 229 10.46 -14.50 -2.46
C THR A 229 11.84 -14.03 -2.06
N ILE A 230 11.99 -13.67 -0.81
CA ILE A 230 13.22 -13.16 -0.25
C ILE A 230 13.69 -14.08 0.86
N ASP A 231 14.98 -14.40 0.85
CA ASP A 231 15.68 -15.08 1.93
C ASP A 231 16.51 -14.03 2.68
N ASN A 232 16.08 -13.67 3.88
CA ASN A 232 16.74 -12.61 4.64
C ASN A 232 18.05 -13.04 5.31
N THR A 233 18.51 -14.26 5.08
CA THR A 233 19.88 -14.68 5.44
C THR A 233 20.91 -14.34 4.38
N LEU A 234 20.44 -14.07 3.16
CA LEU A 234 21.26 -13.79 1.98
C LEU A 234 21.29 -12.29 1.74
N SER A 235 21.75 -11.50 2.66
CA SER A 235 21.88 -10.04 2.51
C SER A 235 20.76 -9.35 1.72
N LEU A 236 20.25 -8.34 2.24
CA LEU A 236 19.01 -7.69 1.99
C LEU A 236 18.84 -7.00 0.66
N ILE A 237 17.71 -7.15 0.27
CA ILE A 237 16.78 -6.37 -0.51
C ILE A 237 17.19 -4.90 -0.62
N HIS A 238 17.77 -4.61 -1.75
CA HIS A 238 17.53 -3.34 -2.40
C HIS A 238 16.33 -3.52 -3.34
N ILE A 239 15.14 -3.09 -2.89
CA ILE A 239 13.99 -2.91 -3.77
C ILE A 239 14.08 -1.53 -4.37
#